data_6da73910de6bea028b5ae1320e15283b
#
_entry.id   6da73910de6bea028b5ae1320e15283b
#
_cell.length_a   1.000
_cell.length_b   1.000
_cell.length_c   1.000
_cell.angle_alpha   90.00
_cell.angle_beta   90.00
_cell.angle_gamma   90.00
#
_symmetry.space_group_name_H-M   'P 1'
#
loop_
_entity.id
_entity.type
_entity.pdbx_description
1 polymer ?
#
loop_
_entity_poly.entity_id
_entity_poly.type
_entity_poly.pdbx_seq_one_letter_code
_entity_poly.pdbx_strand_id
1 'polypeptide(L)'
;MILPISITSSAQFGSQSWELGWVTDVDGNYEVEMEDDWDISGELVIFIENSRQNELNVNFELEWDSDIPFIVDGPESGTVAGGENLSFTFTLTEDSTLDIRSFSPSDTFVLTLTAEEVVSDQTVSSQDLDAGVKLPKIFNLQPDDILDQSMHSDTWIEVEILVSNWGNNRDAVTSADVEIRSCPNLKAEGLEQFDNLVVEPTDLNNNVAKGFDVRFVASASHPDRTCEITFSVVSEGDERVRSTTFDLKVSAAEVVVDDQPSDGGSSNGDGLSENTSNLEWFGLYELLFILIFATYTSKR
;
A
#
# COMPACT_ATOMS: atom_id res chain seq x y z
N MET A 1 -46.21 -46.00 -46.77
CA MET A 1 -45.63 -45.58 -45.50
C MET A 1 -44.11 -45.45 -45.72
N ILE A 2 -43.63 -44.20 -45.97
CA ILE A 2 -42.23 -43.97 -46.33
C ILE A 2 -41.59 -43.37 -45.04
N LEU A 3 -40.61 -44.09 -44.45
CA LEU A 3 -39.82 -43.63 -43.29
C LEU A 3 -38.74 -42.70 -43.81
N PRO A 4 -38.51 -41.55 -43.14
CA PRO A 4 -37.41 -40.68 -43.50
C PRO A 4 -36.09 -41.26 -42.93
N ILE A 5 -35.13 -41.43 -43.81
CA ILE A 5 -33.74 -41.77 -43.45
C ILE A 5 -33.09 -40.48 -42.94
N SER A 6 -32.86 -40.39 -41.63
CA SER A 6 -32.03 -39.35 -41.04
C SER A 6 -30.57 -39.66 -41.34
N ILE A 7 -29.98 -38.87 -42.24
CA ILE A 7 -28.51 -38.88 -42.44
C ILE A 7 -27.94 -38.03 -41.31
N THR A 8 -27.42 -38.64 -40.27
CA THR A 8 -26.52 -37.99 -39.31
C THR A 8 -25.20 -37.76 -40.01
N SER A 9 -24.97 -36.52 -40.45
CA SER A 9 -23.63 -36.05 -40.81
C SER A 9 -22.80 -35.98 -39.52
N SER A 10 -22.00 -37.00 -39.29
CA SER A 10 -20.89 -36.91 -38.35
C SER A 10 -19.88 -35.95 -38.99
N ALA A 11 -19.78 -34.74 -38.50
CA ALA A 11 -18.62 -33.89 -38.75
C ALA A 11 -17.40 -34.65 -38.20
N GLN A 12 -16.62 -35.20 -39.11
CA GLN A 12 -15.32 -35.77 -38.82
C GLN A 12 -14.42 -34.55 -38.55
N PHE A 13 -14.25 -34.20 -37.27
CA PHE A 13 -13.17 -33.33 -36.87
C PHE A 13 -11.89 -34.02 -37.30
N GLY A 14 -11.30 -33.59 -38.40
CA GLY A 14 -9.95 -34.01 -38.75
C GLY A 14 -9.06 -33.67 -37.57
N SER A 15 -8.23 -34.61 -37.12
CA SER A 15 -7.21 -34.35 -36.13
C SER A 15 -6.43 -33.11 -36.60
N GLN A 16 -6.46 -32.05 -35.82
CA GLN A 16 -5.65 -30.85 -36.11
C GLN A 16 -4.22 -31.36 -36.29
N SER A 17 -3.60 -30.98 -37.40
CA SER A 17 -2.27 -31.49 -37.75
C SER A 17 -1.15 -30.65 -37.08
N TRP A 18 -1.51 -29.82 -36.14
CA TRP A 18 -0.63 -29.07 -35.25
C TRP A 18 -1.30 -28.89 -33.90
N GLU A 19 -0.49 -28.67 -32.86
CA GLU A 19 -0.93 -28.53 -31.47
C GLU A 19 -0.30 -27.30 -30.85
N LEU A 20 -1.06 -26.56 -30.08
CA LEU A 20 -0.67 -25.41 -29.25
C LEU A 20 -0.79 -25.83 -27.80
N GLY A 21 0.20 -25.46 -26.98
CA GLY A 21 0.13 -25.73 -25.53
C GLY A 21 1.05 -24.84 -24.72
N TRP A 22 0.81 -24.80 -23.42
CA TRP A 22 1.69 -24.09 -22.48
C TRP A 22 2.93 -24.93 -22.16
N VAL A 23 4.10 -24.27 -22.11
CA VAL A 23 5.34 -24.76 -21.50
C VAL A 23 5.42 -24.28 -20.06
N THR A 24 5.05 -23.00 -19.83
CA THR A 24 4.91 -22.43 -18.49
C THR A 24 3.79 -23.16 -17.74
N ASP A 25 4.02 -23.50 -16.47
CA ASP A 25 2.99 -24.05 -15.61
C ASP A 25 1.96 -22.95 -15.25
N VAL A 26 0.80 -23.03 -15.86
CA VAL A 26 -0.34 -22.14 -15.63
C VAL A 26 -1.49 -22.82 -14.88
N ASP A 27 -1.31 -24.11 -14.50
CA ASP A 27 -2.26 -24.86 -13.69
C ASP A 27 -2.34 -24.28 -12.27
N GLY A 28 -3.35 -23.51 -11.97
CA GLY A 28 -3.55 -22.84 -10.68
C GLY A 28 -3.24 -21.36 -10.65
N ASN A 29 -3.05 -20.74 -11.78
CA ASN A 29 -2.64 -19.38 -12.09
C ASN A 29 -1.12 -19.16 -12.00
N TYR A 30 -0.61 -18.41 -12.96
CA TYR A 30 0.76 -17.94 -13.00
C TYR A 30 0.89 -16.68 -12.14
N GLU A 31 1.77 -16.69 -11.14
CA GLU A 31 2.10 -15.52 -10.34
C GLU A 31 3.38 -14.90 -10.90
N VAL A 32 3.31 -13.60 -11.26
CA VAL A 32 4.48 -12.86 -11.73
C VAL A 32 5.50 -12.69 -10.62
N GLU A 33 6.78 -12.61 -10.97
CA GLU A 33 7.85 -12.31 -10.02
C GLU A 33 7.89 -10.80 -9.72
N MET A 34 8.29 -10.44 -8.50
CA MET A 34 8.45 -9.06 -8.07
C MET A 34 9.88 -8.84 -7.58
N GLU A 35 10.53 -7.80 -8.09
CA GLU A 35 11.86 -7.36 -7.69
C GLU A 35 11.83 -6.39 -6.49
N ASP A 36 13.02 -6.02 -5.97
CA ASP A 36 13.14 -5.26 -4.71
C ASP A 36 12.52 -3.85 -4.77
N ASP A 37 12.42 -3.23 -5.93
CA ASP A 37 11.83 -1.91 -6.17
C ASP A 37 10.38 -1.93 -6.68
N TRP A 38 9.75 -3.12 -6.58
CA TRP A 38 8.35 -3.38 -6.91
C TRP A 38 8.08 -3.55 -8.40
N ASP A 39 9.13 -3.55 -9.20
CA ASP A 39 9.06 -3.92 -10.59
C ASP A 39 8.64 -5.37 -10.70
N ILE A 40 7.73 -5.66 -11.59
CA ILE A 40 7.27 -7.02 -11.85
C ILE A 40 7.83 -7.55 -13.16
N SER A 41 8.07 -8.85 -13.16
CA SER A 41 8.48 -9.56 -14.37
C SER A 41 7.84 -10.93 -14.44
N GLY A 42 7.64 -11.42 -15.66
CA GLY A 42 7.11 -12.73 -15.87
C GLY A 42 7.36 -13.20 -17.30
N GLU A 43 7.39 -14.52 -17.48
CA GLU A 43 7.52 -15.15 -18.80
C GLU A 43 6.47 -16.23 -18.98
N LEU A 44 5.66 -16.08 -20.03
CA LEU A 44 4.72 -17.10 -20.50
C LEU A 44 5.28 -17.73 -21.77
N VAL A 45 5.56 -19.02 -21.71
CA VAL A 45 6.14 -19.77 -22.81
C VAL A 45 5.10 -20.76 -23.32
N ILE A 46 4.85 -20.73 -24.63
CA ILE A 46 4.02 -21.69 -25.34
C ILE A 46 4.88 -22.57 -26.21
N PHE A 47 4.33 -23.71 -26.63
CA PHE A 47 4.89 -24.50 -27.72
C PHE A 47 3.89 -24.65 -28.85
N ILE A 48 4.40 -24.82 -30.06
CA ILE A 48 3.64 -25.28 -31.22
C ILE A 48 4.33 -26.50 -31.80
N GLU A 49 3.61 -27.62 -31.81
CA GLU A 49 4.02 -28.86 -32.46
C GLU A 49 3.38 -28.96 -33.85
N ASN A 50 4.20 -28.97 -34.91
CA ASN A 50 3.74 -29.12 -36.29
C ASN A 50 3.96 -30.58 -36.77
N SER A 51 2.94 -31.41 -36.69
CA SER A 51 3.00 -32.82 -37.14
C SER A 51 2.92 -32.98 -38.66
N ARG A 52 2.85 -31.87 -39.43
CA ARG A 52 2.80 -31.91 -40.91
C ARG A 52 4.19 -32.08 -41.49
N GLN A 53 4.26 -32.35 -42.81
CA GLN A 53 5.53 -32.34 -43.54
C GLN A 53 5.90 -30.90 -44.01
N ASN A 54 4.92 -30.01 -44.10
CA ASN A 54 5.12 -28.68 -44.57
C ASN A 54 5.24 -27.69 -43.39
N GLU A 55 5.85 -26.55 -43.67
CA GLU A 55 5.96 -25.41 -42.77
C GLU A 55 4.56 -24.92 -42.33
N LEU A 56 4.43 -24.50 -41.10
CA LEU A 56 3.28 -23.89 -40.48
C LEU A 56 3.62 -22.43 -40.12
N ASN A 57 2.85 -21.50 -40.67
CA ASN A 57 2.95 -20.10 -40.30
C ASN A 57 1.76 -19.71 -39.42
N VAL A 58 2.04 -19.06 -38.30
CA VAL A 58 1.04 -18.63 -37.32
C VAL A 58 1.17 -17.16 -36.98
N ASN A 59 0.07 -16.49 -36.76
CA ASN A 59 -0.01 -15.19 -36.10
C ASN A 59 -0.50 -15.41 -34.68
N PHE A 60 -0.02 -14.56 -33.77
CA PHE A 60 -0.45 -14.57 -32.36
C PHE A 60 -1.30 -13.35 -32.06
N GLU A 61 -2.39 -13.56 -31.34
CA GLU A 61 -3.23 -12.51 -30.79
C GLU A 61 -3.38 -12.76 -29.28
N LEU A 62 -3.31 -11.69 -28.48
CA LEU A 62 -3.39 -11.74 -27.03
C LEU A 62 -4.55 -10.85 -26.59
N GLU A 63 -5.50 -11.41 -25.86
CA GLU A 63 -6.63 -10.69 -25.30
C GLU A 63 -6.69 -10.90 -23.78
N TRP A 64 -7.08 -9.85 -23.06
CA TRP A 64 -7.33 -9.90 -21.62
C TRP A 64 -8.80 -9.67 -21.34
N ASP A 65 -9.31 -10.34 -20.31
CA ASP A 65 -10.73 -10.24 -19.89
C ASP A 65 -11.04 -8.95 -19.10
N SER A 66 -10.03 -8.20 -18.69
CA SER A 66 -10.15 -7.01 -17.85
C SER A 66 -8.97 -6.04 -18.06
N ASP A 67 -9.04 -4.86 -17.46
CA ASP A 67 -7.90 -3.96 -17.37
C ASP A 67 -6.79 -4.64 -16.55
N ILE A 68 -5.57 -4.61 -17.06
CA ILE A 68 -4.42 -5.30 -16.50
C ILE A 68 -3.31 -4.33 -16.12
N PRO A 69 -2.52 -4.63 -15.08
CA PRO A 69 -1.35 -3.83 -14.71
C PRO A 69 -0.07 -4.21 -15.49
N PHE A 70 -0.20 -4.98 -16.56
CA PHE A 70 0.93 -5.55 -17.30
C PHE A 70 1.02 -5.02 -18.72
N ILE A 71 2.24 -4.90 -19.22
CA ILE A 71 2.53 -4.84 -20.63
C ILE A 71 3.03 -6.22 -21.05
N VAL A 72 2.51 -6.73 -22.17
CA VAL A 72 2.96 -8.00 -22.75
C VAL A 72 3.74 -7.72 -24.02
N ASP A 73 4.98 -8.18 -24.07
CA ASP A 73 5.84 -8.13 -25.24
C ASP A 73 6.13 -9.54 -25.73
N GLY A 74 6.08 -9.77 -27.02
CA GLY A 74 6.32 -11.07 -27.60
C GLY A 74 6.23 -11.09 -29.11
N PRO A 75 6.44 -12.26 -29.76
CA PRO A 75 6.35 -12.37 -31.21
C PRO A 75 4.90 -12.17 -31.70
N GLU A 76 4.71 -11.36 -32.73
CA GLU A 76 3.42 -11.23 -33.42
C GLU A 76 3.12 -12.42 -34.34
N SER A 77 4.14 -13.17 -34.72
CA SER A 77 4.02 -14.34 -35.62
C SER A 77 5.18 -15.30 -35.46
N GLY A 78 4.98 -16.52 -35.93
CA GLY A 78 6.00 -17.56 -35.91
C GLY A 78 5.91 -18.51 -37.12
N THR A 79 7.01 -19.20 -37.39
CA THR A 79 7.09 -20.23 -38.41
C THR A 79 7.66 -21.49 -37.78
N VAL A 80 6.95 -22.62 -37.92
CA VAL A 80 7.36 -23.92 -37.39
C VAL A 80 7.53 -24.89 -38.53
N ALA A 81 8.76 -25.41 -38.69
CA ALA A 81 9.05 -26.35 -39.77
C ALA A 81 8.27 -27.68 -39.63
N GLY A 82 8.13 -28.40 -40.71
CA GLY A 82 7.37 -29.67 -40.69
C GLY A 82 8.04 -30.69 -39.81
N GLY A 83 7.26 -31.28 -38.89
CA GLY A 83 7.72 -32.31 -37.91
C GLY A 83 8.50 -31.73 -36.72
N GLU A 84 8.50 -30.42 -36.52
CA GLU A 84 9.19 -29.74 -35.42
C GLU A 84 8.23 -29.26 -34.33
N ASN A 85 8.80 -29.08 -33.13
CA ASN A 85 8.18 -28.40 -31.98
C ASN A 85 9.03 -27.16 -31.68
N LEU A 86 8.41 -25.98 -31.61
CA LEU A 86 9.07 -24.74 -31.35
C LEU A 86 8.37 -23.96 -30.24
N SER A 87 9.15 -23.37 -29.32
CA SER A 87 8.62 -22.55 -28.23
C SER A 87 8.69 -21.05 -28.56
N PHE A 88 7.72 -20.31 -28.06
CA PHE A 88 7.61 -18.86 -28.17
C PHE A 88 7.43 -18.27 -26.78
N THR A 89 8.15 -17.19 -26.48
CA THR A 89 8.12 -16.53 -25.17
C THR A 89 7.41 -15.19 -25.27
N PHE A 90 6.51 -14.94 -24.33
CA PHE A 90 5.83 -13.67 -24.08
C PHE A 90 6.27 -13.16 -22.72
N THR A 91 6.82 -11.94 -22.68
CA THR A 91 7.34 -11.32 -21.47
C THR A 91 6.29 -10.37 -20.88
N LEU A 92 6.05 -10.50 -19.58
CA LEU A 92 5.18 -9.62 -18.81
C LEU A 92 6.05 -8.63 -18.04
N THR A 93 5.74 -7.34 -18.17
CA THR A 93 6.38 -6.28 -17.39
C THR A 93 5.30 -5.37 -16.81
N GLU A 94 5.65 -4.56 -15.83
CA GLU A 94 4.70 -3.59 -15.28
C GLU A 94 4.31 -2.53 -16.31
N ASP A 95 3.06 -2.06 -16.24
CA ASP A 95 2.67 -0.81 -16.88
C ASP A 95 3.00 0.35 -15.95
N SER A 96 4.12 1.04 -16.21
CA SER A 96 4.59 2.17 -15.40
C SER A 96 3.61 3.36 -15.36
N THR A 97 2.53 3.34 -16.15
CA THR A 97 1.47 4.35 -16.12
C THR A 97 0.42 4.07 -15.05
N LEU A 98 0.41 2.86 -14.50
CA LEU A 98 -0.53 2.38 -13.50
C LEU A 98 0.18 2.16 -12.15
N ASP A 99 -0.55 2.35 -11.06
CA ASP A 99 -0.07 1.94 -9.74
C ASP A 99 -0.44 0.47 -9.52
N ILE A 100 0.53 -0.42 -9.60
CA ILE A 100 0.34 -1.86 -9.41
C ILE A 100 -0.31 -2.20 -8.06
N ARG A 101 -0.11 -1.36 -7.03
CA ARG A 101 -0.69 -1.53 -5.69
C ARG A 101 -2.20 -1.31 -5.66
N SER A 102 -2.77 -0.67 -6.70
CA SER A 102 -4.22 -0.50 -6.83
C SER A 102 -4.94 -1.79 -7.25
N PHE A 103 -4.20 -2.81 -7.65
CA PHE A 103 -4.72 -4.11 -8.05
C PHE A 103 -4.60 -5.11 -6.90
N SER A 104 -5.67 -5.86 -6.66
CA SER A 104 -5.70 -6.85 -5.59
C SER A 104 -4.91 -8.11 -5.97
N PRO A 105 -4.07 -8.66 -5.08
CA PRO A 105 -3.39 -9.94 -5.32
C PRO A 105 -4.36 -11.13 -5.31
N SER A 106 -5.63 -10.90 -4.96
CA SER A 106 -6.70 -11.91 -5.03
C SER A 106 -7.34 -11.98 -6.41
N ASP A 107 -7.14 -10.97 -7.24
CA ASP A 107 -7.68 -10.92 -8.59
C ASP A 107 -6.89 -11.85 -9.50
N THR A 108 -7.58 -12.40 -10.48
CA THR A 108 -6.99 -13.21 -11.53
C THR A 108 -7.30 -12.55 -12.85
N PHE A 109 -6.27 -12.19 -13.60
CA PHE A 109 -6.37 -11.64 -14.94
C PHE A 109 -6.30 -12.80 -15.94
N VAL A 110 -7.34 -13.01 -16.72
CA VAL A 110 -7.34 -14.11 -17.70
C VAL A 110 -6.80 -13.61 -19.03
N LEU A 111 -5.68 -14.19 -19.44
CA LEU A 111 -5.11 -14.03 -20.76
C LEU A 111 -5.62 -15.13 -21.68
N THR A 112 -6.17 -14.77 -22.81
CA THR A 112 -6.42 -15.68 -23.94
C THR A 112 -5.39 -15.41 -25.03
N LEU A 113 -4.60 -16.43 -25.35
CA LEU A 113 -3.65 -16.41 -26.45
C LEU A 113 -4.25 -17.22 -27.61
N THR A 114 -4.49 -16.58 -28.72
CA THR A 114 -4.94 -17.21 -29.96
C THR A 114 -3.77 -17.34 -30.94
N ALA A 115 -3.54 -18.56 -31.43
CA ALA A 115 -2.62 -18.81 -32.54
C ALA A 115 -3.40 -19.13 -33.80
N GLU A 116 -3.30 -18.30 -34.82
CA GLU A 116 -3.97 -18.42 -36.09
C GLU A 116 -3.04 -18.94 -37.18
N GLU A 117 -3.35 -20.09 -37.77
CA GLU A 117 -2.64 -20.56 -38.97
C GLU A 117 -2.97 -19.68 -40.18
N VAL A 118 -1.94 -19.19 -40.86
CA VAL A 118 -2.08 -18.29 -42.00
C VAL A 118 -1.53 -18.96 -43.26
N VAL A 119 -2.37 -19.02 -44.33
CA VAL A 119 -1.97 -19.48 -45.66
C VAL A 119 -2.40 -18.42 -46.70
N SER A 120 -1.44 -17.87 -47.41
CA SER A 120 -1.72 -16.82 -48.41
C SER A 120 -2.51 -15.64 -47.86
N ASP A 121 -2.14 -15.14 -46.70
CA ASP A 121 -2.77 -14.05 -45.96
C ASP A 121 -4.24 -14.32 -45.51
N GLN A 122 -4.60 -15.58 -45.39
CA GLN A 122 -5.92 -15.99 -44.89
C GLN A 122 -5.77 -16.93 -43.70
N THR A 123 -6.50 -16.67 -42.62
CA THR A 123 -6.63 -17.57 -41.48
C THR A 123 -7.39 -18.82 -41.92
N VAL A 124 -6.79 -19.98 -41.74
CA VAL A 124 -7.37 -21.29 -42.13
C VAL A 124 -7.73 -22.15 -40.93
N SER A 125 -7.09 -21.96 -39.79
CA SER A 125 -7.42 -22.58 -38.51
C SER A 125 -6.91 -21.75 -37.35
N SER A 126 -7.49 -21.92 -36.15
CA SER A 126 -7.02 -21.27 -34.93
C SER A 126 -7.09 -22.25 -33.74
N GLN A 127 -6.27 -21.99 -32.74
CA GLN A 127 -6.31 -22.64 -31.43
C GLN A 127 -6.09 -21.57 -30.36
N ASP A 128 -6.78 -21.74 -29.23
CA ASP A 128 -6.74 -20.80 -28.11
C ASP A 128 -6.17 -21.50 -26.87
N LEU A 129 -5.46 -20.73 -26.07
CA LEU A 129 -4.98 -21.11 -24.74
C LEU A 129 -5.35 -20.02 -23.74
N ASP A 130 -5.89 -20.42 -22.60
CA ASP A 130 -6.14 -19.51 -21.48
C ASP A 130 -5.08 -19.68 -20.41
N ALA A 131 -4.70 -18.56 -19.77
CA ALA A 131 -3.86 -18.54 -18.58
C ALA A 131 -4.42 -17.51 -17.58
N GLY A 132 -4.58 -17.92 -16.32
CA GLY A 132 -4.82 -16.97 -15.23
C GLY A 132 -3.48 -16.40 -14.76
N VAL A 133 -3.35 -15.09 -14.74
CA VAL A 133 -2.16 -14.38 -14.22
C VAL A 133 -2.54 -13.65 -12.95
N LYS A 134 -1.65 -13.64 -11.96
CA LYS A 134 -1.83 -12.98 -10.67
C LYS A 134 -0.65 -12.12 -10.29
N LEU A 135 -0.94 -11.09 -9.50
CA LEU A 135 0.08 -10.31 -8.81
C LEU A 135 0.54 -11.02 -7.53
N PRO A 136 1.81 -10.87 -7.15
CA PRO A 136 2.27 -11.27 -5.82
C PRO A 136 1.66 -10.39 -4.74
N LYS A 137 1.67 -10.88 -3.50
CA LYS A 137 1.31 -10.08 -2.34
C LYS A 137 2.44 -9.14 -1.97
N ILE A 138 2.11 -7.86 -1.96
CA ILE A 138 3.03 -6.80 -1.58
C ILE A 138 2.69 -6.35 -0.16
N PHE A 139 3.66 -6.45 0.76
CA PHE A 139 3.54 -5.98 2.14
C PHE A 139 4.44 -4.76 2.35
N ASN A 140 3.84 -3.63 2.72
CA ASN A 140 4.60 -2.40 2.98
C ASN A 140 3.90 -1.56 4.06
N LEU A 141 3.91 -2.07 5.27
CA LEU A 141 3.36 -1.40 6.45
C LEU A 141 4.41 -0.42 6.99
N GLN A 142 4.11 0.87 7.03
CA GLN A 142 5.04 1.92 7.45
C GLN A 142 4.39 2.86 8.45
N PRO A 143 5.11 3.29 9.52
CA PRO A 143 4.69 4.44 10.30
C PRO A 143 4.83 5.71 9.45
N ASP A 144 3.84 6.60 9.57
CA ASP A 144 3.85 7.89 8.90
C ASP A 144 4.88 8.83 9.55
N ASP A 145 5.27 9.87 8.82
CA ASP A 145 6.17 10.90 9.34
C ASP A 145 5.52 11.66 10.51
N ILE A 146 6.26 11.82 11.59
CA ILE A 146 5.83 12.52 12.81
C ILE A 146 6.57 13.84 12.88
N LEU A 147 5.83 14.93 13.11
CA LEU A 147 6.42 16.25 13.31
C LEU A 147 7.14 16.33 14.66
N ASP A 148 8.19 17.14 14.72
CA ASP A 148 8.90 17.45 15.96
C ASP A 148 7.96 18.01 17.02
N GLN A 149 8.16 17.57 18.26
CA GLN A 149 7.31 17.89 19.39
C GLN A 149 8.07 18.65 20.47
N SER A 150 7.33 19.26 21.42
CA SER A 150 7.93 19.89 22.59
C SER A 150 7.04 19.71 23.82
N MET A 151 7.68 19.56 24.98
CA MET A 151 7.03 19.45 26.29
C MET A 151 7.88 20.03 27.40
N HIS A 152 7.31 20.13 28.61
CA HIS A 152 8.07 20.49 29.82
C HIS A 152 8.41 19.25 30.66
N SER A 153 9.47 19.32 31.44
CA SER A 153 9.73 18.32 32.49
C SER A 153 8.56 18.32 33.50
N ASP A 154 8.35 17.18 34.14
CA ASP A 154 7.22 16.91 35.04
C ASP A 154 5.83 16.98 34.37
N THR A 155 5.79 16.76 33.04
CA THR A 155 4.56 16.73 32.26
C THR A 155 4.52 15.50 31.32
N TRP A 156 3.45 15.38 30.58
CA TRP A 156 3.28 14.41 29.50
C TRP A 156 2.65 15.07 28.28
N ILE A 157 2.89 14.47 27.12
CA ILE A 157 2.17 14.80 25.89
C ILE A 157 1.67 13.50 25.24
N GLU A 158 0.62 13.60 24.46
CA GLU A 158 0.15 12.56 23.59
C GLU A 158 0.53 12.92 22.15
N VAL A 159 1.13 11.97 21.44
CA VAL A 159 1.54 12.11 20.04
C VAL A 159 0.77 11.06 19.27
N GLU A 160 -0.08 11.49 18.35
CA GLU A 160 -0.76 10.59 17.45
C GLU A 160 0.26 9.97 16.48
N ILE A 161 0.37 8.66 16.48
CA ILE A 161 1.23 7.91 15.58
C ILE A 161 0.35 7.10 14.65
N LEU A 162 0.48 7.36 13.36
CA LEU A 162 -0.26 6.68 12.32
C LEU A 162 0.62 5.65 11.62
N VAL A 163 0.00 4.58 11.15
CA VAL A 163 0.62 3.52 10.36
C VAL A 163 -0.20 3.36 9.08
N SER A 164 0.47 3.47 7.94
CA SER A 164 -0.09 3.30 6.60
C SER A 164 0.39 2.00 5.98
N ASN A 165 -0.47 1.36 5.20
CA ASN A 165 -0.12 0.17 4.42
C ASN A 165 -0.02 0.54 2.94
N TRP A 166 1.19 0.63 2.44
CA TRP A 166 1.53 0.93 1.04
C TRP A 166 1.67 -0.31 0.17
N GLY A 167 1.26 -1.48 0.67
CA GLY A 167 1.15 -2.71 -0.09
C GLY A 167 -0.16 -2.83 -0.87
N ASN A 168 -0.36 -3.98 -1.53
CA ASN A 168 -1.62 -4.33 -2.21
C ASN A 168 -2.45 -5.35 -1.43
N ASN A 169 -1.98 -5.78 -0.26
CA ASN A 169 -2.63 -6.78 0.58
C ASN A 169 -2.77 -6.26 2.01
N ARG A 170 -3.87 -6.64 2.69
CA ARG A 170 -4.09 -6.33 4.10
C ARG A 170 -2.93 -6.84 4.95
N ASP A 171 -2.47 -6.03 5.89
CA ASP A 171 -1.37 -6.36 6.78
C ASP A 171 -1.72 -6.02 8.24
N ALA A 172 -0.95 -6.52 9.20
CA ALA A 172 -1.11 -6.22 10.60
C ALA A 172 0.24 -5.92 11.27
N VAL A 173 0.21 -5.08 12.30
CA VAL A 173 1.36 -4.84 13.17
C VAL A 173 1.49 -6.01 14.13
N THR A 174 2.60 -6.75 14.07
CA THR A 174 2.92 -7.81 15.03
C THR A 174 3.37 -7.24 16.38
N SER A 175 4.15 -6.17 16.34
CA SER A 175 4.62 -5.43 17.51
C SER A 175 5.04 -4.02 17.16
N ALA A 176 4.95 -3.11 18.13
CA ALA A 176 5.50 -1.77 18.03
C ALA A 176 6.52 -1.52 19.14
N ASP A 177 7.54 -0.72 18.87
CA ASP A 177 8.58 -0.34 19.83
C ASP A 177 8.98 1.13 19.68
N VAL A 178 9.46 1.72 20.78
CA VAL A 178 10.00 3.08 20.82
C VAL A 178 11.39 3.08 21.42
N GLU A 179 12.38 3.45 20.61
CA GLU A 179 13.72 3.75 21.09
C GLU A 179 13.85 5.25 21.40
N ILE A 180 14.24 5.57 22.63
CA ILE A 180 14.48 6.96 23.08
C ILE A 180 15.98 7.15 23.28
N ARG A 181 16.58 8.00 22.46
CA ARG A 181 18.01 8.34 22.59
C ARG A 181 18.21 9.65 23.32
N SER A 182 19.29 9.73 24.08
CA SER A 182 19.74 10.93 24.81
C SER A 182 18.88 11.34 26.02
N CYS A 183 17.75 10.69 26.31
CA CYS A 183 16.79 11.08 27.32
C CYS A 183 16.39 9.93 28.26
N PRO A 184 17.24 9.52 29.22
CA PRO A 184 16.95 8.36 30.08
C PRO A 184 15.77 8.56 31.03
N ASN A 185 15.32 9.81 31.23
CA ASN A 185 14.20 10.15 32.11
C ASN A 185 12.89 10.43 31.35
N LEU A 186 12.83 10.07 30.07
CA LEU A 186 11.63 10.09 29.21
C LEU A 186 11.14 8.65 29.03
N LYS A 187 9.82 8.44 29.05
CA LYS A 187 9.18 7.14 28.85
C LYS A 187 8.07 7.28 27.82
N ALA A 188 7.85 6.22 27.04
CA ALA A 188 6.69 6.07 26.18
C ALA A 188 5.72 5.05 26.79
N GLU A 189 4.41 5.29 26.68
CA GLU A 189 3.33 4.45 27.16
C GLU A 189 2.24 4.32 26.08
N GLY A 190 1.54 3.18 26.04
CA GLY A 190 0.43 2.95 25.13
C GLY A 190 0.79 2.21 23.84
N LEU A 191 1.99 1.63 23.74
CA LEU A 191 2.45 0.90 22.54
C LEU A 191 1.68 -0.39 22.31
N GLU A 192 1.17 -1.01 23.36
CA GLU A 192 0.38 -2.25 23.29
C GLU A 192 -0.89 -2.13 22.44
N GLN A 193 -1.35 -0.91 22.19
CA GLN A 193 -2.52 -0.65 21.34
C GLN A 193 -2.24 -0.97 19.86
N PHE A 194 -0.97 -0.97 19.45
CA PHE A 194 -0.56 -1.31 18.08
C PHE A 194 -0.50 -2.82 17.84
N ASP A 195 -0.47 -3.65 18.88
CA ASP A 195 -0.39 -5.10 18.74
C ASP A 195 -1.64 -5.62 18.01
N ASN A 196 -1.43 -6.34 16.90
CA ASN A 196 -2.47 -6.85 16.00
C ASN A 196 -3.32 -5.74 15.33
N LEU A 197 -2.82 -4.52 15.22
CA LEU A 197 -3.47 -3.46 14.45
C LEU A 197 -3.49 -3.82 12.97
N VAL A 198 -4.68 -4.11 12.44
CA VAL A 198 -4.89 -4.44 11.03
C VAL A 198 -5.05 -3.15 10.22
N VAL A 199 -4.24 -3.00 9.17
CA VAL A 199 -4.25 -1.86 8.25
C VAL A 199 -4.53 -2.34 6.83
N GLU A 200 -5.62 -1.81 6.24
CA GLU A 200 -5.96 -2.08 4.85
C GLU A 200 -5.02 -1.32 3.90
N PRO A 201 -4.84 -1.79 2.66
CA PRO A 201 -4.06 -1.07 1.67
C PRO A 201 -4.51 0.38 1.49
N THR A 202 -3.57 1.30 1.43
CA THR A 202 -3.80 2.71 1.12
C THR A 202 -3.78 2.88 -0.39
N ASP A 203 -4.87 3.41 -0.96
CA ASP A 203 -4.87 3.84 -2.36
C ASP A 203 -4.53 5.33 -2.49
N LEU A 204 -4.20 5.78 -3.70
CA LEU A 204 -3.82 7.18 -3.99
C LEU A 204 -4.92 8.20 -3.63
N ASN A 205 -6.17 7.77 -3.49
CA ASN A 205 -7.33 8.63 -3.25
C ASN A 205 -7.85 8.52 -1.81
N ASN A 206 -7.43 7.50 -1.06
CA ASN A 206 -7.97 7.19 0.26
C ASN A 206 -6.84 6.69 1.18
N ASN A 207 -6.27 7.61 1.96
CA ASN A 207 -5.32 7.23 3.00
C ASN A 207 -6.08 6.60 4.17
N VAL A 208 -5.92 5.30 4.36
CA VAL A 208 -6.58 4.49 5.40
C VAL A 208 -5.62 4.27 6.58
N ALA A 209 -4.74 5.24 6.87
CA ALA A 209 -3.84 5.17 8.01
C ALA A 209 -4.63 4.90 9.30
N LYS A 210 -4.07 4.07 10.15
CA LYS A 210 -4.61 3.76 11.48
C LYS A 210 -3.54 3.96 12.53
N GLY A 211 -3.94 4.41 13.71
CA GLY A 211 -2.97 4.60 14.78
C GLY A 211 -3.60 4.92 16.11
N PHE A 212 -2.74 5.26 17.04
CA PHE A 212 -3.11 5.57 18.40
C PHE A 212 -2.22 6.68 18.96
N ASP A 213 -2.72 7.31 20.03
CA ASP A 213 -1.94 8.25 20.81
C ASP A 213 -0.94 7.50 21.70
N VAL A 214 0.33 7.81 21.51
CA VAL A 214 1.43 7.37 22.39
C VAL A 214 1.73 8.49 23.37
N ARG A 215 1.72 8.17 24.65
CA ARG A 215 1.99 9.12 25.72
C ARG A 215 3.47 9.13 26.07
N PHE A 216 4.11 10.29 25.91
CA PHE A 216 5.49 10.54 26.37
C PHE A 216 5.45 11.26 27.73
N VAL A 217 6.13 10.69 28.73
CA VAL A 217 6.14 11.19 30.11
C VAL A 217 7.56 11.57 30.49
N ALA A 218 7.82 12.83 30.80
CA ALA A 218 9.10 13.33 31.28
C ALA A 218 9.09 13.48 32.81
N SER A 219 10.10 12.95 33.47
CA SER A 219 10.23 13.13 34.94
C SER A 219 10.56 14.59 35.33
N ALA A 220 10.28 14.97 36.56
CA ALA A 220 10.62 16.29 37.11
C ALA A 220 12.14 16.61 37.05
N SER A 221 12.98 15.58 37.04
CA SER A 221 14.44 15.72 36.98
C SER A 221 14.99 15.69 35.55
N HIS A 222 14.10 15.71 34.52
CA HIS A 222 14.56 15.71 33.13
C HIS A 222 15.23 17.03 32.78
N PRO A 223 16.49 16.99 32.28
CA PRO A 223 17.21 18.20 31.90
C PRO A 223 16.62 18.81 30.60
N ASP A 224 16.90 20.10 30.38
CA ASP A 224 16.62 20.74 29.08
C ASP A 224 17.43 20.04 27.97
N ARG A 225 16.74 19.34 27.09
CA ARG A 225 17.37 18.50 26.05
C ARG A 225 16.40 18.15 24.93
N THR A 226 16.93 17.97 23.73
CA THR A 226 16.22 17.32 22.62
C THR A 226 16.49 15.82 22.65
N CYS A 227 15.43 15.03 22.58
CA CYS A 227 15.41 13.58 22.57
C CYS A 227 15.11 13.12 21.14
N GLU A 228 15.93 12.25 20.59
CA GLU A 228 15.64 11.56 19.35
C GLU A 228 14.74 10.36 19.66
N ILE A 229 13.57 10.32 19.05
CA ILE A 229 12.58 9.26 19.22
C ILE A 229 12.48 8.49 17.93
N THR A 230 12.70 7.17 17.98
CA THR A 230 12.47 6.27 16.85
C THR A 230 11.31 5.35 17.19
N PHE A 231 10.20 5.49 16.47
CA PHE A 231 9.07 4.56 16.54
C PHE A 231 9.21 3.51 15.45
N SER A 232 9.01 2.25 15.79
CA SER A 232 9.17 1.11 14.89
C SER A 232 7.97 0.19 14.96
N VAL A 233 7.59 -0.38 13.81
CA VAL A 233 6.58 -1.43 13.70
C VAL A 233 7.14 -2.64 12.98
N VAL A 234 6.63 -3.83 13.31
CA VAL A 234 6.94 -5.08 12.63
C VAL A 234 5.68 -5.52 11.87
N SER A 235 5.80 -5.71 10.55
CA SER A 235 4.72 -6.24 9.71
C SER A 235 4.53 -7.73 9.97
N GLU A 236 3.28 -8.21 10.01
CA GLU A 236 2.95 -9.64 10.04
C GLU A 236 3.24 -10.31 8.70
N GLY A 237 3.03 -9.58 7.59
CA GLY A 237 3.07 -10.14 6.24
C GLY A 237 4.47 -10.43 5.73
N ASP A 238 5.46 -9.57 6.00
CA ASP A 238 6.85 -9.73 5.54
C ASP A 238 7.89 -9.77 6.67
N GLU A 239 7.46 -9.70 7.93
CA GLU A 239 8.30 -9.71 9.14
C GLU A 239 9.35 -8.59 9.17
N ARG A 240 9.25 -7.57 8.31
CA ARG A 240 10.20 -6.46 8.25
C ARG A 240 9.87 -5.41 9.29
N VAL A 241 10.94 -4.84 9.87
CA VAL A 241 10.85 -3.68 10.76
C VAL A 241 10.93 -2.41 9.93
N ARG A 242 9.98 -1.50 10.13
CA ARG A 242 10.01 -0.17 9.51
C ARG A 242 9.82 0.88 10.59
N SER A 243 10.48 2.03 10.44
CA SER A 243 10.53 3.03 11.49
C SER A 243 10.46 4.45 10.95
N THR A 244 9.98 5.36 11.79
CA THR A 244 10.08 6.81 11.61
C THR A 244 10.80 7.43 12.82
N THR A 245 11.42 8.60 12.65
CA THR A 245 12.16 9.28 13.70
C THR A 245 11.74 10.74 13.76
N PHE A 246 11.56 11.26 14.98
CA PHE A 246 11.26 12.67 15.22
C PHE A 246 11.98 13.17 16.48
N ASP A 247 12.09 14.49 16.61
CA ASP A 247 12.68 15.12 17.76
C ASP A 247 11.62 15.55 18.79
N LEU A 248 11.85 15.22 20.07
CA LEU A 248 11.04 15.68 21.19
C LEU A 248 11.90 16.57 22.09
N LYS A 249 11.66 17.89 22.05
CA LYS A 249 12.33 18.84 22.92
C LYS A 249 11.67 18.86 24.29
N VAL A 250 12.40 18.48 25.33
CA VAL A 250 11.98 18.63 26.73
C VAL A 250 12.68 19.84 27.33
N SER A 251 11.92 20.83 27.78
CA SER A 251 12.41 22.02 28.48
C SER A 251 12.26 21.84 29.98
N ALA A 252 13.25 22.27 30.77
CA ALA A 252 13.12 22.26 32.22
C ALA A 252 11.96 23.15 32.67
N ALA A 253 11.26 22.79 33.73
CA ALA A 253 10.21 23.62 34.30
C ALA A 253 10.82 24.98 34.69
N GLU A 254 10.17 26.08 34.31
CA GLU A 254 10.56 27.39 34.80
C GLU A 254 10.39 27.40 36.32
N VAL A 255 11.52 27.52 37.02
CA VAL A 255 11.48 27.82 38.46
C VAL A 255 11.04 29.27 38.58
N VAL A 256 9.76 29.48 38.84
CA VAL A 256 9.30 30.81 39.27
C VAL A 256 9.93 31.03 40.64
N VAL A 257 11.10 31.71 40.64
CA VAL A 257 11.67 32.22 41.89
C VAL A 257 10.73 33.35 42.28
N ASP A 258 9.85 33.09 43.22
CA ASP A 258 9.07 34.12 43.88
C ASP A 258 10.05 35.01 44.69
N ASP A 259 10.65 36.00 44.02
CA ASP A 259 11.44 37.06 44.65
C ASP A 259 10.50 37.87 45.53
N GLN A 260 10.07 37.26 46.63
CA GLN A 260 9.46 38.03 47.68
C GLN A 260 10.54 38.90 48.33
N PRO A 261 10.53 40.21 48.14
CA PRO A 261 11.48 41.06 48.83
C PRO A 261 11.14 40.96 50.31
N SER A 262 12.05 40.42 51.09
CA SER A 262 12.03 40.48 52.52
C SER A 262 12.38 41.90 52.96
N ASP A 263 11.37 42.79 52.89
CA ASP A 263 11.51 44.14 53.45
C ASP A 263 11.03 44.13 54.91
N GLY A 264 11.98 44.06 55.78
CA GLY A 264 11.81 44.32 57.20
C GLY A 264 11.49 45.81 57.42
N GLY A 265 10.21 46.15 57.59
CA GLY A 265 9.80 47.53 57.91
C GLY A 265 8.40 47.53 58.54
N SER A 266 8.40 47.58 59.88
CA SER A 266 7.21 47.89 60.70
C SER A 266 6.62 49.26 60.34
N SER A 267 5.34 49.35 59.92
CA SER A 267 4.48 50.45 60.28
C SER A 267 3.00 50.11 60.02
N ASN A 268 2.19 50.43 61.04
CA ASN A 268 0.73 50.38 61.10
C ASN A 268 0.08 51.20 59.97
N GLY A 269 -0.95 50.66 59.33
CA GLY A 269 -1.83 51.43 58.45
C GLY A 269 -2.94 50.54 57.86
N ASP A 270 -4.17 50.75 58.37
CA ASP A 270 -5.41 50.21 57.81
C ASP A 270 -5.51 50.56 56.32
N GLY A 271 -5.70 49.56 55.47
CA GLY A 271 -5.98 49.77 54.05
C GLY A 271 -6.56 48.51 53.45
N LEU A 272 -7.86 48.52 53.15
CA LEU A 272 -8.57 47.54 52.38
C LEU A 272 -7.86 47.32 50.99
N SER A 273 -7.28 46.16 50.81
CA SER A 273 -6.73 45.73 49.53
C SER A 273 -7.87 45.15 48.67
N GLU A 274 -8.32 45.89 47.66
CA GLU A 274 -9.14 45.37 46.60
C GLU A 274 -8.31 44.43 45.74
N ASN A 275 -8.70 43.17 45.77
CA ASN A 275 -8.14 42.12 44.92
C ASN A 275 -8.74 42.27 43.51
N THR A 276 -8.15 43.08 42.64
CA THR A 276 -8.52 43.10 41.23
C THR A 276 -7.93 41.90 40.53
N SER A 277 -8.74 40.86 40.38
CA SER A 277 -8.45 39.79 39.45
C SER A 277 -8.39 40.34 38.03
N ASN A 278 -7.22 40.35 37.41
CA ASN A 278 -7.08 40.63 36.00
C ASN A 278 -7.78 39.52 35.20
N LEU A 279 -9.05 39.78 34.84
CA LEU A 279 -9.68 39.05 33.75
C LEU A 279 -9.01 39.50 32.47
N GLU A 280 -8.27 38.61 31.83
CA GLU A 280 -7.77 38.83 30.45
C GLU A 280 -8.98 39.09 29.55
N TRP A 281 -8.92 40.22 28.90
CA TRP A 281 -9.94 40.75 27.98
C TRP A 281 -9.97 39.85 26.74
N PHE A 282 -10.93 38.94 26.66
CA PHE A 282 -11.23 38.27 25.41
C PHE A 282 -11.63 39.30 24.38
N GLY A 283 -10.82 39.51 23.35
CA GLY A 283 -10.99 40.54 22.36
C GLY A 283 -12.32 40.39 21.64
N LEU A 284 -13.01 41.49 21.45
CA LEU A 284 -14.30 41.63 20.76
C LEU A 284 -14.36 40.99 19.36
N TYR A 285 -13.22 40.58 18.83
CA TYR A 285 -13.08 39.96 17.52
C TYR A 285 -13.46 38.47 17.50
N GLU A 286 -13.30 37.70 18.59
CA GLU A 286 -13.68 36.30 18.63
C GLU A 286 -15.19 36.10 18.69
N LEU A 287 -15.93 37.01 19.34
CA LEU A 287 -17.39 36.97 19.35
C LEU A 287 -18.02 37.27 17.98
N LEU A 288 -17.35 38.08 17.14
CA LEU A 288 -17.81 38.40 15.79
C LEU A 288 -17.66 37.19 14.83
N PHE A 289 -16.62 36.35 15.00
CA PHE A 289 -16.43 35.17 14.20
C PHE A 289 -17.48 34.08 14.48
N ILE A 290 -17.86 33.87 15.73
CA ILE A 290 -18.89 32.91 16.12
C ILE A 290 -20.27 33.29 15.56
N LEU A 291 -20.60 34.60 15.54
CA LEU A 291 -21.86 35.07 14.98
C LEU A 291 -21.96 34.98 13.47
N ILE A 292 -20.84 35.13 12.75
CA ILE A 292 -20.80 34.97 11.28
C ILE A 292 -20.96 33.51 10.89
N PHE A 293 -20.36 32.57 11.64
CA PHE A 293 -20.51 31.14 11.37
C PHE A 293 -21.94 30.62 11.65
N ALA A 294 -22.57 31.09 12.72
CA ALA A 294 -23.94 30.70 13.06
C ALA A 294 -24.99 31.18 12.04
N THR A 295 -24.76 32.30 11.35
CA THR A 295 -25.67 32.79 10.30
C THR A 295 -25.46 32.09 8.95
N TYR A 296 -24.28 31.49 8.70
CA TYR A 296 -24.00 30.78 7.45
C TYR A 296 -24.58 29.35 7.44
N THR A 297 -24.69 28.69 8.61
CA THR A 297 -25.24 27.34 8.73
C THR A 297 -26.78 27.28 8.79
N SER A 298 -27.46 28.44 9.02
CA SER A 298 -28.94 28.50 9.08
C SER A 298 -29.63 28.69 7.73
N LYS A 299 -28.89 28.74 6.61
CA LYS A 299 -29.43 28.93 5.26
C LYS A 299 -29.11 27.78 4.30
N ARG A 300 -29.04 26.56 4.79
CA ARG A 300 -29.08 25.36 3.93
C ARG A 300 -30.13 24.38 4.43
#